data_1bd184dca40f1cf1095f662ab3c6dbbe
#
_entry.id   1bd184dca40f1cf1095f662ab3c6dbbe
#
_cell.length_a   1.000
_cell.length_b   1.000
_cell.length_c   1.000
_cell.angle_alpha   90.00
_cell.angle_beta   90.00
_cell.angle_gamma   90.00
#
_symmetry.space_group_name_H-M   'P 1'
#
loop_
_entity.id
_entity.type
_entity.pdbx_description
1 polymer ?
#
loop_
_entity_poly.entity_id
_entity_poly.type
_entity_poly.pdbx_seq_one_letter_code
_entity_poly.pdbx_strand_id
1 'polypeptide(L)'
;MSRSSEPLESDIQIQLVDYLRLVLSGRGVLFFSSPNEGMGEARSGGGLARMGKLKRMGLLPGVADLIFIKEGRAYFLELKRTKGKQSANQLIFEADAIRAGALYAVVYSFDDAVLKLMAWGIIS
;
A
#
# COMPACT_ATOMS: atom_id res chain seq x y z
N MET A 1 26.98 -13.07 10.74
CA MET A 1 26.50 -12.69 10.30
C MET A 1 25.59 -12.21 10.21
N SER A 2 25.46 -11.65 10.00
CA SER A 2 24.41 -11.09 10.27
C SER A 2 23.40 -11.23 9.36
N ARG A 3 22.50 -11.40 9.63
CA ARG A 3 21.46 -11.44 8.98
C ARG A 3 20.94 -10.24 8.80
N SER A 4 20.26 -10.02 7.95
CA SER A 4 19.62 -8.79 7.73
C SER A 4 18.77 -8.39 8.93
N SER A 5 18.98 -7.20 9.41
CA SER A 5 18.12 -6.66 10.44
C SER A 5 17.03 -5.82 9.84
N GLU A 6 16.87 -5.86 8.54
CA GLU A 6 15.83 -5.08 7.88
C GLU A 6 14.45 -5.59 8.30
N PRO A 7 13.54 -4.71 8.73
CA PRO A 7 12.21 -5.15 9.14
C PRO A 7 11.38 -5.68 7.96
N LEU A 8 10.41 -6.50 8.27
CA LEU A 8 9.48 -6.98 7.26
C LEU A 8 8.58 -5.84 6.80
N GLU A 9 8.04 -5.96 5.59
CA GLU A 9 7.12 -4.96 5.06
C GLU A 9 5.93 -4.77 5.99
N SER A 10 5.39 -5.87 6.54
CA SER A 10 4.26 -5.76 7.45
C SER A 10 4.62 -5.02 8.74
N ASP A 11 5.85 -5.19 9.23
CA ASP A 11 6.28 -4.49 10.44
C ASP A 11 6.39 -3.00 10.19
N ILE A 12 6.91 -2.62 9.02
CA ILE A 12 7.00 -1.22 8.65
C ILE A 12 5.60 -0.63 8.53
N GLN A 13 4.67 -1.39 7.95
CA GLN A 13 3.31 -0.92 7.77
C GLN A 13 2.62 -0.69 9.12
N ILE A 14 2.78 -1.62 10.06
CA ILE A 14 2.19 -1.47 11.38
C ILE A 14 2.73 -0.23 12.08
N GLN A 15 4.05 -0.06 12.04
CA GLN A 15 4.68 1.09 12.65
C GLN A 15 4.17 2.39 12.03
N LEU A 16 4.06 2.40 10.72
CA LEU A 16 3.59 3.57 9.99
C LEU A 16 2.13 3.88 10.33
N VAL A 17 1.27 2.86 10.35
CA VAL A 17 -0.15 3.06 10.65
C VAL A 17 -0.33 3.58 12.06
N ASP A 18 0.42 3.04 13.04
CA ASP A 18 0.34 3.54 14.40
C ASP A 18 0.68 5.03 14.46
N TYR A 19 1.75 5.41 13.77
CA TYR A 19 2.17 6.81 13.72
C TYR A 19 1.10 7.69 13.05
N LEU A 20 0.55 7.21 11.93
CA LEU A 20 -0.44 7.98 11.18
C LEU A 20 -1.73 8.18 11.96
N ARG A 21 -2.13 7.19 12.75
CA ARG A 21 -3.32 7.33 13.58
C ARG A 21 -3.16 8.44 14.60
N LEU A 22 -1.93 8.68 15.04
CA LEU A 22 -1.68 9.78 15.96
C LEU A 22 -1.66 11.13 15.25
N VAL A 23 -0.93 11.23 14.15
CA VAL A 23 -0.69 12.55 13.55
C VAL A 23 -1.79 12.98 12.61
N LEU A 24 -2.62 12.07 12.11
CA LEU A 24 -3.68 12.44 11.17
C LEU A 24 -5.05 12.55 11.80
N SER A 25 -5.14 12.33 13.11
CA SER A 25 -6.44 12.43 13.79
C SER A 25 -7.03 13.83 13.59
N GLY A 26 -8.25 13.85 13.06
CA GLY A 26 -8.96 15.13 12.87
C GLY A 26 -8.41 16.01 11.77
N ARG A 27 -7.54 15.48 10.90
CA ARG A 27 -6.89 16.30 9.88
C ARG A 27 -7.53 16.22 8.50
N GLY A 28 -8.67 15.56 8.38
CA GLY A 28 -9.36 15.49 7.09
C GLY A 28 -8.71 14.53 6.12
N VAL A 29 -8.02 13.53 6.62
CA VAL A 29 -7.41 12.49 5.78
C VAL A 29 -8.04 11.16 6.14
N LEU A 30 -8.56 10.47 5.16
CA LEU A 30 -9.04 9.10 5.32
C LEU A 30 -7.93 8.19 4.82
N PHE A 31 -7.55 7.20 5.63
CA PHE A 31 -6.57 6.23 5.11
C PHE A 31 -6.92 4.83 5.60
N PHE A 32 -6.52 3.86 4.81
CA PHE A 32 -6.82 2.47 5.10
C PHE A 32 -5.90 1.59 4.29
N SER A 33 -5.80 0.33 4.69
CA SER A 33 -4.96 -0.63 3.99
C SER A 33 -5.80 -1.43 2.99
N SER A 34 -5.10 -1.97 2.00
CA SER A 34 -5.69 -2.90 1.07
C SER A 34 -5.51 -4.30 1.64
N PRO A 35 -6.53 -5.15 1.58
CA PRO A 35 -6.42 -6.52 2.12
C PRO A 35 -5.77 -7.48 1.14
N ASN A 36 -4.81 -7.01 0.35
CA ASN A 36 -4.16 -7.86 -0.63
C ASN A 36 -3.35 -8.98 -0.01
N GLU A 37 -2.90 -8.77 1.21
CA GLU A 37 -2.02 -9.74 1.83
C GLU A 37 -2.65 -11.11 1.92
N GLY A 38 -3.89 -11.18 2.31
CA GLY A 38 -4.57 -12.45 2.42
C GLY A 38 -4.86 -13.11 1.09
N MET A 39 -4.74 -12.36 0.02
CA MET A 39 -5.05 -12.91 -1.31
C MET A 39 -3.98 -13.85 -1.80
N GLY A 40 -2.77 -13.72 -1.29
CA GLY A 40 -1.69 -14.59 -1.73
C GLY A 40 -1.90 -16.04 -1.37
N GLU A 41 -2.76 -16.32 -0.42
CA GLU A 41 -3.05 -17.67 0.00
C GLU A 41 -4.17 -18.31 -0.79
N ALA A 42 -4.73 -17.57 -1.71
CA ALA A 42 -5.82 -18.05 -2.52
C ALA A 42 -5.39 -19.18 -3.47
N ARG A 43 -4.10 -19.42 -3.57
CA ARG A 43 -3.61 -20.44 -4.48
C ARG A 43 -3.81 -21.85 -3.96
N SER A 44 -4.23 -22.01 -2.72
CA SER A 44 -4.43 -23.35 -2.18
C SER A 44 -5.92 -23.67 -2.14
N GLY A 45 -6.23 -24.93 -2.42
CA GLY A 45 -7.59 -25.40 -2.38
C GLY A 45 -8.49 -24.61 -3.31
N GLY A 46 -9.60 -24.12 -2.81
CA GLY A 46 -10.55 -23.37 -3.58
C GLY A 46 -10.16 -21.92 -3.82
N GLY A 47 -8.90 -21.56 -3.52
CA GLY A 47 -8.47 -20.17 -3.59
C GLY A 47 -8.58 -19.55 -4.96
N LEU A 48 -8.27 -20.32 -6.03
CA LEU A 48 -8.35 -19.76 -7.38
C LEU A 48 -9.78 -19.42 -7.77
N ALA A 49 -10.73 -20.29 -7.42
CA ALA A 49 -12.13 -20.03 -7.72
C ALA A 49 -12.62 -18.83 -6.94
N ARG A 50 -12.22 -18.71 -5.68
CA ARG A 50 -12.60 -17.57 -4.87
C ARG A 50 -12.00 -16.28 -5.42
N MET A 51 -10.75 -16.33 -5.86
CA MET A 51 -10.11 -15.16 -6.44
C MET A 51 -10.82 -14.71 -7.71
N GLY A 52 -11.21 -15.67 -8.55
CA GLY A 52 -11.97 -15.35 -9.76
C GLY A 52 -13.28 -14.66 -9.43
N LYS A 53 -13.99 -15.15 -8.41
CA LYS A 53 -15.23 -14.54 -7.99
C LYS A 53 -15.00 -13.13 -7.47
N LEU A 54 -13.95 -12.94 -6.65
CA LEU A 54 -13.65 -11.62 -6.10
C LEU A 54 -13.32 -10.62 -7.22
N LYS A 55 -12.60 -11.05 -8.24
CA LYS A 55 -12.31 -10.17 -9.37
C LYS A 55 -13.58 -9.76 -10.09
N ARG A 56 -14.50 -10.72 -10.27
CA ARG A 56 -15.78 -10.39 -10.91
C ARG A 56 -16.60 -9.44 -10.05
N MET A 57 -16.39 -9.43 -8.75
CA MET A 57 -17.04 -8.50 -7.84
C MET A 57 -16.32 -7.15 -7.76
N GLY A 58 -15.20 -7.01 -8.46
CA GLY A 58 -14.50 -5.73 -8.49
C GLY A 58 -13.16 -5.69 -7.79
N LEU A 59 -12.70 -6.81 -7.25
CA LEU A 59 -11.38 -6.82 -6.65
C LEU A 59 -10.33 -6.56 -7.71
N LEU A 60 -9.43 -5.63 -7.43
CA LEU A 60 -8.38 -5.26 -8.35
C LEU A 60 -7.05 -5.74 -7.80
N PRO A 61 -6.35 -6.65 -8.49
CA PRO A 61 -5.06 -7.11 -7.98
C PRO A 61 -4.01 -6.03 -8.08
N GLY A 62 -3.04 -6.07 -7.17
CA GLY A 62 -1.91 -5.15 -7.23
C GLY A 62 -2.14 -3.80 -6.58
N VAL A 63 -3.23 -3.64 -5.85
CA VAL A 63 -3.48 -2.38 -5.15
C VAL A 63 -2.38 -2.15 -4.11
N ALA A 64 -1.98 -0.90 -3.95
CA ALA A 64 -0.94 -0.53 -2.99
C ALA A 64 -1.34 -0.88 -1.56
N ASP A 65 -0.34 -0.94 -0.68
CA ASP A 65 -0.56 -1.34 0.71
C ASP A 65 -1.45 -0.36 1.48
N LEU A 66 -1.25 0.93 1.27
CA LEU A 66 -2.01 1.96 1.96
C LEU A 66 -2.60 2.95 0.96
N ILE A 67 -3.81 3.36 1.25
CA ILE A 67 -4.55 4.30 0.41
C ILE A 67 -4.92 5.50 1.27
N PHE A 68 -4.68 6.70 0.75
CA PHE A 68 -5.02 7.93 1.43
C PHE A 68 -5.96 8.75 0.56
N ILE A 69 -6.96 9.33 1.17
CA ILE A 69 -7.87 10.25 0.48
C ILE A 69 -7.82 11.57 1.21
N LYS A 70 -7.48 12.63 0.48
CA LYS A 70 -7.46 13.97 1.04
C LYS A 70 -7.94 14.94 -0.03
N GLU A 71 -8.91 15.77 0.33
CA GLU A 71 -9.44 16.81 -0.56
C GLU A 71 -9.84 16.23 -1.92
N GLY A 72 -10.48 15.07 -1.89
CA GLY A 72 -10.99 14.44 -3.09
C GLY A 72 -9.97 13.73 -3.95
N ARG A 73 -8.73 13.63 -3.50
CA ARG A 73 -7.68 13.00 -4.28
C ARG A 73 -7.18 11.75 -3.59
N ALA A 74 -6.88 10.72 -4.36
CA ALA A 74 -6.35 9.47 -3.83
C ALA A 74 -4.83 9.44 -3.96
N TYR A 75 -4.20 8.87 -2.95
CA TYR A 75 -2.75 8.70 -2.89
C TYR A 75 -2.50 7.25 -2.49
N PHE A 76 -1.63 6.57 -3.21
CA PHE A 76 -1.32 5.17 -3.00
C PHE A 76 0.12 5.00 -2.58
N LEU A 77 0.34 4.27 -1.50
CA LEU A 77 1.69 4.05 -0.97
C LEU A 77 1.97 2.56 -0.90
N GLU A 78 2.98 2.13 -1.61
CA GLU A 78 3.39 0.74 -1.63
C GLU A 78 4.68 0.58 -0.83
N LEU A 79 4.70 -0.39 0.09
CA LEU A 79 5.86 -0.63 0.94
C LEU A 79 6.64 -1.81 0.38
N LYS A 80 7.93 -1.62 0.22
CA LYS A 80 8.84 -2.68 -0.22
C LYS A 80 10.07 -2.67 0.66
N ARG A 81 10.65 -3.85 0.86
CA ARG A 81 11.96 -3.92 1.47
C ARG A 81 13.00 -3.47 0.45
N THR A 82 14.17 -3.10 0.95
CA THR A 82 15.30 -2.76 0.10
C THR A 82 15.48 -3.87 -0.94
N LYS A 83 15.58 -3.51 -2.19
CA LYS A 83 15.73 -4.45 -3.31
C LYS A 83 14.44 -5.18 -3.66
N GLY A 84 13.36 -4.92 -2.95
CA GLY A 84 12.07 -5.47 -3.35
C GLY A 84 11.60 -4.81 -4.63
N LYS A 85 10.87 -5.56 -5.44
CA LYS A 85 10.38 -5.05 -6.73
C LYS A 85 8.89 -5.22 -6.82
N GLN A 86 8.27 -4.33 -7.56
CA GLN A 86 6.84 -4.42 -7.80
C GLN A 86 6.53 -5.63 -8.68
N SER A 87 5.42 -6.28 -8.39
CA SER A 87 4.91 -7.35 -9.24
C SER A 87 4.32 -6.76 -10.51
N ALA A 88 4.05 -7.61 -11.50
CA ALA A 88 3.42 -7.15 -12.74
C ALA A 88 2.08 -6.48 -12.45
N ASN A 89 1.27 -7.06 -11.57
CA ASN A 89 -0.03 -6.48 -11.24
C ASN A 89 0.12 -5.13 -10.54
N GLN A 90 1.15 -4.98 -9.70
CA GLN A 90 1.39 -3.70 -9.04
C GLN A 90 1.79 -2.62 -10.04
N LEU A 91 2.58 -2.99 -11.04
CA LEU A 91 2.97 -2.03 -12.07
C LEU A 91 1.76 -1.60 -12.92
N ILE A 92 0.87 -2.52 -13.22
CA ILE A 92 -0.35 -2.20 -13.95
C ILE A 92 -1.23 -1.28 -13.12
N PHE A 93 -1.39 -1.59 -11.83
CA PHE A 93 -2.19 -0.77 -10.95
C PHE A 93 -1.62 0.65 -10.85
N GLU A 94 -0.29 0.76 -10.71
CA GLU A 94 0.35 2.06 -10.64
C GLU A 94 0.03 2.90 -11.87
N ALA A 95 0.18 2.31 -13.04
CA ALA A 95 -0.07 3.04 -14.29
C ALA A 95 -1.53 3.49 -14.37
N ASP A 96 -2.45 2.62 -14.00
CA ASP A 96 -3.87 2.96 -14.03
C ASP A 96 -4.22 4.03 -13.02
N ALA A 97 -3.64 3.95 -11.82
CA ALA A 97 -3.90 4.94 -10.76
C ALA A 97 -3.43 6.32 -11.20
N ILE A 98 -2.24 6.40 -11.76
CA ILE A 98 -1.68 7.68 -12.21
C ILE A 98 -2.55 8.24 -13.35
N ARG A 99 -2.95 7.38 -14.28
CA ARG A 99 -3.79 7.84 -15.38
C ARG A 99 -5.14 8.36 -14.88
N ALA A 100 -5.63 7.80 -13.76
CA ALA A 100 -6.90 8.23 -13.18
C ALA A 100 -6.76 9.48 -12.31
N GLY A 101 -5.54 10.02 -12.17
CA GLY A 101 -5.34 11.26 -11.43
C GLY A 101 -4.85 11.09 -10.00
N ALA A 102 -4.58 9.86 -9.57
CA ALA A 102 -4.06 9.62 -8.24
C ALA A 102 -2.53 9.77 -8.22
N LEU A 103 -1.98 9.88 -7.03
CA LEU A 103 -0.54 9.84 -6.84
C LEU A 103 -0.16 8.45 -6.33
N TYR A 104 1.03 8.01 -6.67
CA TYR A 104 1.50 6.67 -6.32
C TYR A 104 2.98 6.74 -6.00
N ALA A 105 3.41 6.03 -4.98
CA ALA A 105 4.82 5.94 -4.65
C ALA A 105 5.14 4.59 -4.03
N VAL A 106 6.37 4.14 -4.29
CA VAL A 106 6.95 2.99 -3.62
C VAL A 106 7.95 3.53 -2.62
N VAL A 107 7.86 3.08 -1.37
CA VAL A 107 8.78 3.50 -0.31
C VAL A 107 9.40 2.26 0.31
N TYR A 108 10.61 2.44 0.90
CA TYR A 108 11.42 1.32 1.32
C TYR A 108 11.72 1.30 2.81
N SER A 109 11.18 2.24 3.56
CA SER A 109 11.39 2.31 5.00
C SER A 109 10.32 3.19 5.62
N PHE A 110 10.24 3.16 6.95
CA PHE A 110 9.36 4.06 7.68
C PHE A 110 9.71 5.52 7.37
N ASP A 111 11.01 5.86 7.44
CA ASP A 111 11.43 7.24 7.20
C ASP A 111 11.12 7.67 5.77
N ASP A 112 11.34 6.78 4.81
CA ASP A 112 11.06 7.07 3.41
C ASP A 112 9.57 7.35 3.22
N ALA A 113 8.73 6.57 3.90
CA ALA A 113 7.28 6.76 3.82
C ALA A 113 6.87 8.11 4.40
N VAL A 114 7.43 8.48 5.56
CA VAL A 114 7.10 9.76 6.18
C VAL A 114 7.49 10.91 5.27
N LEU A 115 8.70 10.84 4.70
CA LEU A 115 9.16 11.89 3.80
C LEU A 115 8.24 12.03 2.58
N LYS A 116 7.80 10.91 2.03
CA LYS A 116 6.90 10.94 0.88
C LYS A 116 5.54 11.55 1.26
N LEU A 117 5.01 11.17 2.40
CA LEU A 117 3.72 11.69 2.84
C LEU A 117 3.81 13.19 3.15
N MET A 118 4.97 13.65 3.63
CA MET A 118 5.19 15.08 3.80
C MET A 118 5.25 15.80 2.46
N ALA A 119 5.95 15.21 1.50
CA ALA A 119 6.05 15.80 0.17
C ALA A 119 4.68 15.91 -0.49
N TRP A 120 3.80 14.97 -0.22
CA TRP A 120 2.44 14.98 -0.75
C TRP A 120 1.51 15.92 0.00
N GLY A 121 1.94 16.44 1.15
CA GLY A 121 1.07 17.28 1.97
C GLY A 121 0.08 16.50 2.80
N ILE A 122 0.25 15.20 2.91
CA ILE A 122 -0.63 14.36 3.75
C ILE A 122 -0.33 14.65 5.22
N ILE A 123 0.94 14.75 5.57
CA ILE A 123 1.36 15.15 6.92
C ILE A 123 2.24 16.37 6.80
N SER A 124 2.27 17.17 7.87
CA SER A 124 3.06 18.40 7.87
C SER A 124 4.22 18.33 8.84
#